data_06b9adb0056a6e9bd4f90ae4b0bfe464
#
_entry.id   06b9adb0056a6e9bd4f90ae4b0bfe464
#
_cell.length_a   1.000
_cell.length_b   1.000
_cell.length_c   1.000
_cell.angle_alpha   90.00
_cell.angle_beta   90.00
_cell.angle_gamma   90.00
#
_symmetry.space_group_name_H-M   'P 1'
#
loop_
_entity.id
_entity.type
_entity.pdbx_description
1 polymer ?
#
loop_
_entity_poly.entity_id
_entity_poly.type
_entity_poly.pdbx_seq_one_letter_code
_entity_poly.pdbx_strand_id
1 'polypeptide(L)'
;MSDSDKNQPPGYEPPKVWRWDADNGGEWSSINRPISGATREQPLPIGEHPMQLYSLGTPNGVKVTIMLEELLALGHEGAEYDAWLINIGKGDQFGSGFVEINPNSKIPALADHSTSPVTRVFESGSILFYLAEKFDAFFPKEHYRRTQTMNWLMWQMGSAPLVGGGFGHFYAYAPFKIEYAIDRYAMETKRQLHLLDTHLADNEYLAGDLYTIADMAVWPWYGSLMNDAYDAAEFLSVHEYINVQRWEKLIANRDAVKRGRMVNKGIGPLEDQLLERHAPNDFIDNTEDKVQARGGKRL
;
A
#
# COMPACT_ATOMS: atom_id res chain seq x y z
N MET A 1 -17.23 38.71 -9.64
CA MET A 1 -16.66 37.64 -8.82
C MET A 1 -15.46 37.12 -9.58
N SER A 2 -14.25 37.28 -9.03
CA SER A 2 -13.01 36.82 -9.65
C SER A 2 -12.97 35.28 -9.64
N ASP A 3 -12.24 34.66 -10.56
CA ASP A 3 -12.06 33.20 -10.59
C ASP A 3 -11.43 32.64 -9.31
N SER A 4 -10.80 33.47 -8.47
CA SER A 4 -10.29 33.13 -7.16
C SER A 4 -11.38 32.77 -6.13
N ASP A 5 -12.61 33.26 -6.30
CA ASP A 5 -13.71 32.98 -5.37
C ASP A 5 -14.35 31.60 -5.56
N LYS A 6 -14.09 30.93 -6.68
CA LYS A 6 -14.63 29.60 -6.98
C LYS A 6 -13.86 28.45 -6.31
N ASN A 7 -12.67 28.71 -5.80
CA ASN A 7 -11.78 27.69 -5.21
C ASN A 7 -11.62 27.76 -3.68
N GLN A 8 -12.37 28.63 -3.00
CA GLN A 8 -12.38 28.64 -1.54
C GLN A 8 -13.46 27.70 -1.01
N PRO A 9 -13.13 26.92 0.03
CA PRO A 9 -14.18 26.12 0.68
C PRO A 9 -15.26 27.05 1.20
N PRO A 10 -16.55 26.67 1.10
CA PRO A 10 -17.63 27.42 1.75
C PRO A 10 -17.31 27.57 3.23
N GLY A 11 -17.66 28.70 3.83
CA GLY A 11 -17.46 28.93 5.26
C GLY A 11 -18.09 27.78 6.05
N TYR A 12 -17.23 26.94 6.67
CA TYR A 12 -17.65 25.77 7.44
C TYR A 12 -17.55 26.09 8.92
N GLU A 13 -18.69 26.07 9.60
CA GLU A 13 -18.74 26.09 11.06
C GLU A 13 -18.94 24.66 11.57
N PRO A 14 -17.98 24.10 12.34
CA PRO A 14 -18.12 22.75 12.86
C PRO A 14 -19.34 22.64 13.78
N PRO A 15 -20.20 21.62 13.59
CA PRO A 15 -21.37 21.43 14.44
C PRO A 15 -20.90 21.04 15.86
N LYS A 16 -21.75 21.32 16.85
CA LYS A 16 -21.48 20.94 18.25
C LYS A 16 -21.30 19.42 18.41
N VAL A 17 -22.00 18.64 17.58
CA VAL A 17 -21.90 17.17 17.51
C VAL A 17 -21.83 16.79 16.05
N TRP A 18 -20.70 16.20 15.62
CA TRP A 18 -20.55 15.69 14.27
C TRP A 18 -21.46 14.47 14.04
N ARG A 19 -22.11 14.44 12.90
CA ARG A 19 -22.91 13.29 12.44
C ARG A 19 -22.42 12.88 11.07
N TRP A 20 -22.33 11.57 10.84
CA TRP A 20 -21.94 11.03 9.56
C TRP A 20 -23.05 11.31 8.53
N ASP A 21 -22.61 11.72 7.36
CA ASP A 21 -23.39 11.84 6.15
C ASP A 21 -22.66 11.08 5.03
N ALA A 22 -23.38 10.26 4.26
CA ALA A 22 -22.81 9.46 3.19
C ALA A 22 -22.21 10.32 2.08
N ASP A 23 -22.70 11.55 1.90
CA ASP A 23 -22.22 12.49 0.88
C ASP A 23 -20.99 13.29 1.34
N ASN A 24 -20.66 13.25 2.62
CA ASN A 24 -19.48 13.91 3.18
C ASN A 24 -18.21 13.07 2.90
N GLY A 25 -17.26 13.62 2.15
CA GLY A 25 -16.00 12.97 1.80
C GLY A 25 -15.77 12.86 0.29
N GLY A 26 -16.67 13.45 -0.52
CA GLY A 26 -16.54 13.49 -1.98
C GLY A 26 -16.48 12.09 -2.60
N GLU A 27 -15.67 11.93 -3.63
CA GLU A 27 -15.49 10.66 -4.36
C GLU A 27 -15.11 9.47 -3.44
N TRP A 28 -14.44 9.74 -2.32
CA TRP A 28 -13.94 8.71 -1.40
C TRP A 28 -14.82 8.49 -0.17
N SER A 29 -16.03 9.06 -0.12
CA SER A 29 -16.95 8.92 1.03
C SER A 29 -17.29 7.46 1.33
N SER A 30 -17.40 6.61 0.31
CA SER A 30 -17.80 5.19 0.42
C SER A 30 -16.71 4.25 0.95
N ILE A 31 -15.43 4.67 0.92
CA ILE A 31 -14.31 3.79 1.35
C ILE A 31 -14.14 3.73 2.87
N ASN A 32 -14.88 4.56 3.59
CA ASN A 32 -14.80 4.64 5.04
C ASN A 32 -16.19 4.86 5.68
N ARG A 33 -16.30 4.61 6.97
CA ARG A 33 -17.52 4.83 7.74
C ARG A 33 -17.19 4.94 9.23
N PRO A 34 -18.05 5.59 10.03
CA PRO A 34 -17.77 5.86 11.44
C PRO A 34 -18.04 4.66 12.38
N ILE A 35 -18.42 3.52 11.85
CA ILE A 35 -18.69 2.30 12.62
C ILE A 35 -17.86 1.14 12.08
N SER A 36 -17.48 0.21 12.95
CA SER A 36 -16.82 -1.05 12.58
C SER A 36 -17.83 -2.19 12.37
N GLY A 37 -17.32 -3.36 11.93
CA GLY A 37 -18.12 -4.57 11.75
C GLY A 37 -18.60 -4.74 10.29
N ALA A 38 -19.14 -5.91 9.96
CA ALA A 38 -19.65 -6.21 8.64
C ALA A 38 -20.95 -5.48 8.32
N THR A 39 -21.14 -5.10 7.04
CA THR A 39 -22.41 -4.50 6.56
C THR A 39 -23.29 -5.52 5.84
N ARG A 40 -22.70 -6.65 5.40
CA ARG A 40 -23.38 -7.70 4.64
C ARG A 40 -22.65 -9.03 4.78
N GLU A 41 -23.39 -10.10 4.58
CA GLU A 41 -22.81 -11.42 4.43
C GLU A 41 -22.12 -11.50 3.05
N GLN A 42 -20.81 -11.75 3.08
CA GLN A 42 -19.98 -11.89 1.89
C GLN A 42 -18.78 -12.76 2.26
N PRO A 43 -18.85 -14.09 2.03
CA PRO A 43 -17.69 -14.95 2.26
C PRO A 43 -16.57 -14.58 1.31
N LEU A 44 -15.33 -14.80 1.74
CA LEU A 44 -14.17 -14.64 0.88
C LEU A 44 -13.89 -15.92 0.11
N PRO A 45 -13.39 -15.82 -1.13
CA PRO A 45 -12.88 -16.98 -1.86
C PRO A 45 -11.62 -17.51 -1.16
N ILE A 46 -11.38 -18.82 -1.29
CA ILE A 46 -10.17 -19.50 -0.83
C ILE A 46 -9.65 -20.31 -2.01
N GLY A 47 -8.39 -20.15 -2.35
CA GLY A 47 -7.72 -20.84 -3.44
C GLY A 47 -6.96 -22.10 -2.96
N GLU A 48 -5.99 -22.51 -3.75
CA GLU A 48 -5.25 -23.74 -3.52
C GLU A 48 -4.06 -23.58 -2.56
N HIS A 49 -3.52 -22.36 -2.46
CA HIS A 49 -2.33 -22.10 -1.66
C HIS A 49 -2.69 -21.83 -0.19
N PRO A 50 -1.77 -22.14 0.76
CA PRO A 50 -2.00 -21.85 2.17
C PRO A 50 -2.10 -20.36 2.49
N MET A 51 -1.35 -19.53 1.75
CA MET A 51 -1.36 -18.07 1.92
C MET A 51 -2.48 -17.46 1.10
N GLN A 52 -3.49 -16.90 1.77
CA GLN A 52 -4.61 -16.22 1.13
C GLN A 52 -4.50 -14.73 1.40
N LEU A 53 -4.11 -13.95 0.38
CA LEU A 53 -4.00 -12.49 0.44
C LEU A 53 -5.25 -11.84 -0.13
N TYR A 54 -5.86 -10.95 0.62
CA TYR A 54 -7.01 -10.12 0.21
C TYR A 54 -6.58 -8.66 0.17
N SER A 55 -6.43 -8.12 -1.04
CA SER A 55 -5.70 -6.86 -1.21
C SER A 55 -6.17 -6.03 -2.41
N LEU A 56 -5.55 -4.88 -2.57
CA LEU A 56 -5.65 -3.98 -3.73
C LEU A 56 -4.27 -3.38 -3.96
N GLY A 57 -3.90 -3.09 -5.21
CA GLY A 57 -2.61 -2.52 -5.63
C GLY A 57 -2.38 -1.07 -5.18
N THR A 58 -2.70 -0.78 -3.92
CA THR A 58 -2.34 0.46 -3.22
C THR A 58 -0.94 0.34 -2.63
N PRO A 59 -0.30 1.43 -2.20
CA PRO A 59 1.02 1.33 -1.57
C PRO A 59 1.08 0.34 -0.40
N ASN A 60 -0.01 0.18 0.38
CA ASN A 60 -0.03 -0.80 1.47
C ASN A 60 -0.17 -2.26 1.00
N GLY A 61 -0.96 -2.51 -0.05
CA GLY A 61 -1.08 -3.85 -0.66
C GLY A 61 0.23 -4.28 -1.31
N VAL A 62 0.87 -3.37 -2.04
CA VAL A 62 2.15 -3.60 -2.74
C VAL A 62 3.28 -4.02 -1.79
N LYS A 63 3.29 -3.56 -0.52
CA LYS A 63 4.25 -4.05 0.48
C LYS A 63 4.24 -5.57 0.60
N VAL A 64 3.03 -6.13 0.71
CA VAL A 64 2.83 -7.56 0.98
C VAL A 64 3.12 -8.39 -0.27
N THR A 65 2.67 -7.93 -1.44
CA THR A 65 2.93 -8.64 -2.70
C THR A 65 4.41 -8.62 -3.06
N ILE A 66 5.14 -7.52 -2.79
CA ILE A 66 6.61 -7.50 -2.90
C ILE A 66 7.24 -8.54 -1.97
N MET A 67 6.85 -8.57 -0.69
CA MET A 67 7.41 -9.52 0.26
C MET A 67 7.21 -10.97 -0.18
N LEU A 68 6.00 -11.34 -0.63
CA LEU A 68 5.72 -12.69 -1.10
C LEU A 68 6.53 -13.04 -2.35
N GLU A 69 6.62 -12.16 -3.32
CA GLU A 69 7.44 -12.37 -4.53
C GLU A 69 8.95 -12.43 -4.22
N GLU A 70 9.45 -11.67 -3.25
CA GLU A 70 10.84 -11.75 -2.79
C GLU A 70 11.13 -13.08 -2.06
N LEU A 71 10.18 -13.59 -1.26
CA LEU A 71 10.29 -14.90 -0.62
C LEU A 71 10.34 -16.03 -1.65
N LEU A 72 9.48 -15.97 -2.68
CA LEU A 72 9.50 -16.92 -3.78
C LEU A 72 10.80 -16.86 -4.59
N ALA A 73 11.34 -15.66 -4.81
CA ALA A 73 12.64 -15.47 -5.48
C ALA A 73 13.81 -16.06 -4.67
N LEU A 74 13.70 -16.15 -3.34
CA LEU A 74 14.65 -16.84 -2.46
C LEU A 74 14.44 -18.37 -2.43
N GLY A 75 13.40 -18.90 -3.09
CA GLY A 75 13.09 -20.34 -3.12
C GLY A 75 12.23 -20.85 -1.96
N HIS A 76 11.54 -19.97 -1.25
CA HIS A 76 10.59 -20.35 -0.20
C HIS A 76 9.26 -20.80 -0.83
N GLU A 77 9.17 -22.04 -1.32
CA GLU A 77 7.94 -22.59 -1.93
C GLU A 77 6.69 -22.48 -1.03
N GLY A 78 6.87 -22.52 0.30
CA GLY A 78 5.78 -22.33 1.26
C GLY A 78 5.21 -20.90 1.29
N ALA A 79 5.81 -19.95 0.56
CA ALA A 79 5.31 -18.59 0.38
C ALA A 79 4.38 -18.43 -0.85
N GLU A 80 4.08 -19.52 -1.58
CA GLU A 80 3.07 -19.49 -2.65
C GLU A 80 1.72 -19.04 -2.10
N TYR A 81 1.03 -18.22 -2.88
CA TYR A 81 -0.14 -17.50 -2.41
C TYR A 81 -1.20 -17.30 -3.49
N ASP A 82 -2.43 -17.19 -3.04
CA ASP A 82 -3.55 -16.65 -3.81
C ASP A 82 -3.78 -15.21 -3.43
N ALA A 83 -3.82 -14.31 -4.41
CA ALA A 83 -4.10 -12.90 -4.20
C ALA A 83 -5.45 -12.52 -4.82
N TRP A 84 -6.41 -12.24 -3.96
CA TRP A 84 -7.78 -11.87 -4.30
C TRP A 84 -7.95 -10.35 -4.29
N LEU A 85 -8.59 -9.82 -5.34
CA LEU A 85 -8.87 -8.40 -5.45
C LEU A 85 -10.02 -7.99 -4.51
N ILE A 86 -9.76 -7.01 -3.64
CA ILE A 86 -10.78 -6.36 -2.81
C ILE A 86 -11.10 -4.99 -3.40
N ASN A 87 -12.28 -4.86 -3.99
CA ASN A 87 -12.72 -3.59 -4.55
C ASN A 87 -13.27 -2.66 -3.46
N ILE A 88 -12.40 -1.79 -2.94
CA ILE A 88 -12.76 -0.84 -1.87
C ILE A 88 -13.83 0.16 -2.30
N GLY A 89 -13.91 0.52 -3.60
CA GLY A 89 -14.95 1.39 -4.15
C GLY A 89 -16.35 0.76 -4.12
N LYS A 90 -16.42 -0.60 -4.15
CA LYS A 90 -17.67 -1.36 -3.95
C LYS A 90 -17.93 -1.73 -2.49
N GLY A 91 -17.02 -1.39 -1.59
CA GLY A 91 -17.13 -1.68 -0.17
C GLY A 91 -16.87 -3.15 0.19
N ASP A 92 -16.10 -3.91 -0.60
CA ASP A 92 -15.82 -5.33 -0.33
C ASP A 92 -15.11 -5.53 1.02
N GLN A 93 -14.33 -4.54 1.48
CA GLN A 93 -13.69 -4.55 2.80
C GLN A 93 -14.69 -4.56 3.97
N PHE A 94 -15.97 -4.34 3.72
CA PHE A 94 -17.05 -4.38 4.73
C PHE A 94 -17.89 -5.67 4.67
N GLY A 95 -17.51 -6.65 3.84
CA GLY A 95 -18.09 -7.98 3.83
C GLY A 95 -17.69 -8.81 5.06
N SER A 96 -18.59 -9.70 5.53
CA SER A 96 -18.38 -10.49 6.75
C SER A 96 -17.06 -11.29 6.74
N GLY A 97 -16.73 -11.94 5.62
CA GLY A 97 -15.49 -12.72 5.51
C GLY A 97 -14.22 -11.85 5.60
N PHE A 98 -14.22 -10.63 5.02
CA PHE A 98 -13.08 -9.74 5.15
C PHE A 98 -12.94 -9.20 6.57
N VAL A 99 -14.04 -8.78 7.18
CA VAL A 99 -14.07 -8.28 8.57
C VAL A 99 -13.63 -9.34 9.57
N GLU A 100 -13.89 -10.62 9.29
CA GLU A 100 -13.42 -11.74 10.13
C GLU A 100 -11.89 -11.83 10.17
N ILE A 101 -11.21 -11.50 9.06
CA ILE A 101 -9.73 -11.46 9.02
C ILE A 101 -9.23 -10.12 9.55
N ASN A 102 -9.82 -9.02 9.10
CA ASN A 102 -9.42 -7.67 9.48
C ASN A 102 -10.61 -6.84 10.01
N PRO A 103 -10.80 -6.76 11.33
CA PRO A 103 -11.89 -5.98 11.94
C PRO A 103 -11.78 -4.48 11.67
N ASN A 104 -10.58 -3.98 11.25
CA ASN A 104 -10.37 -2.58 10.85
C ASN A 104 -10.92 -2.28 9.44
N SER A 105 -11.33 -3.31 8.66
CA SER A 105 -11.88 -3.16 7.31
C SER A 105 -10.97 -2.36 6.36
N LYS A 106 -9.66 -2.63 6.39
CA LYS A 106 -8.64 -2.02 5.52
C LYS A 106 -7.81 -3.10 4.86
N ILE A 107 -7.54 -2.94 3.55
CA ILE A 107 -6.57 -3.77 2.83
C ILE A 107 -5.13 -3.37 3.22
N PRO A 108 -4.18 -4.29 3.14
CA PRO A 108 -4.28 -5.73 2.91
C PRO A 108 -4.67 -6.53 4.17
N ALA A 109 -5.16 -7.75 3.96
CA ALA A 109 -5.39 -8.76 4.99
C ALA A 109 -4.88 -10.12 4.50
N LEU A 110 -4.28 -10.91 5.38
CA LEU A 110 -3.69 -12.22 5.09
C LEU A 110 -4.30 -13.30 5.99
N ALA A 111 -4.69 -14.44 5.40
CA ALA A 111 -5.02 -15.65 6.14
C ALA A 111 -4.02 -16.75 5.78
N ASP A 112 -3.33 -17.28 6.79
CA ASP A 112 -2.40 -18.41 6.64
C ASP A 112 -3.06 -19.70 7.08
N HIS A 113 -3.44 -20.51 6.10
CA HIS A 113 -4.07 -21.83 6.28
C HIS A 113 -3.07 -22.96 6.54
N SER A 114 -1.76 -22.70 6.54
CA SER A 114 -0.74 -23.68 6.94
C SER A 114 -0.68 -23.90 8.45
N THR A 115 -1.42 -23.10 9.22
CA THR A 115 -1.48 -23.19 10.68
C THR A 115 -2.86 -23.66 11.18
N SER A 116 -2.89 -24.26 12.37
CA SER A 116 -4.14 -24.64 13.03
C SER A 116 -4.14 -24.10 14.47
N PRO A 117 -5.02 -23.16 14.81
CA PRO A 117 -6.03 -22.51 13.96
C PRO A 117 -5.40 -21.67 12.83
N VAL A 118 -6.18 -21.32 11.82
CA VAL A 118 -5.77 -20.40 10.74
C VAL A 118 -5.29 -19.10 11.35
N THR A 119 -4.07 -18.67 10.98
CA THR A 119 -3.53 -17.40 11.44
C THR A 119 -4.03 -16.27 10.55
N ARG A 120 -4.73 -15.31 11.14
CA ARG A 120 -5.24 -14.11 10.47
C ARG A 120 -4.36 -12.93 10.84
N VAL A 121 -3.85 -12.24 9.81
CA VAL A 121 -2.93 -11.13 10.00
C VAL A 121 -3.45 -9.91 9.25
N PHE A 122 -3.56 -8.79 9.95
CA PHE A 122 -3.88 -7.50 9.37
C PHE A 122 -2.87 -6.44 9.81
N GLU A 123 -2.93 -5.24 9.23
CA GLU A 123 -1.91 -4.21 9.18
C GLU A 123 -0.71 -4.64 8.29
N SER A 124 -0.42 -3.84 7.27
CA SER A 124 0.63 -4.20 6.29
C SER A 124 2.00 -4.42 6.92
N GLY A 125 2.35 -3.64 7.96
CA GLY A 125 3.60 -3.84 8.71
C GLY A 125 3.61 -5.13 9.54
N SER A 126 2.47 -5.50 10.11
CA SER A 126 2.33 -6.76 10.85
C SER A 126 2.42 -7.97 9.91
N ILE A 127 1.85 -7.86 8.70
CA ILE A 127 1.97 -8.92 7.69
C ILE A 127 3.42 -9.08 7.24
N LEU A 128 4.13 -7.99 6.97
CA LEU A 128 5.56 -8.04 6.64
C LEU A 128 6.37 -8.72 7.75
N PHE A 129 6.14 -8.31 9.00
CA PHE A 129 6.83 -8.89 10.14
C PHE A 129 6.52 -10.38 10.33
N TYR A 130 5.25 -10.77 10.22
CA TYR A 130 4.81 -12.17 10.30
C TYR A 130 5.50 -13.05 9.25
N LEU A 131 5.49 -12.61 7.99
CA LEU A 131 6.13 -13.34 6.89
C LEU A 131 7.65 -13.42 7.08
N ALA A 132 8.28 -12.34 7.52
CA ALA A 132 9.72 -12.31 7.76
C ALA A 132 10.15 -13.28 8.87
N GLU A 133 9.38 -13.39 9.96
CA GLU A 133 9.64 -14.36 11.02
C GLU A 133 9.33 -15.79 10.60
N LYS A 134 8.21 -16.00 9.88
CA LYS A 134 7.80 -17.32 9.40
C LYS A 134 8.84 -17.95 8.47
N PHE A 135 9.41 -17.16 7.57
CA PHE A 135 10.36 -17.62 6.55
C PHE A 135 11.83 -17.31 6.89
N ASP A 136 12.10 -16.71 8.06
CA ASP A 136 13.45 -16.31 8.49
C ASP A 136 14.20 -15.48 7.42
N ALA A 137 13.52 -14.51 6.82
CA ALA A 137 14.02 -13.71 5.72
C ALA A 137 13.71 -12.21 5.87
N PHE A 138 14.60 -11.36 5.34
CA PHE A 138 14.45 -9.89 5.31
C PHE A 138 14.29 -9.20 6.67
N PHE A 139 14.59 -9.90 7.78
CA PHE A 139 14.56 -9.36 9.12
C PHE A 139 15.78 -9.87 9.89
N PRO A 140 16.84 -9.06 10.03
CA PRO A 140 18.11 -9.50 10.60
C PRO A 140 17.98 -10.04 12.03
N LYS A 141 18.77 -11.06 12.35
CA LYS A 141 18.86 -11.62 13.73
C LYS A 141 19.80 -10.82 14.61
N GLU A 142 20.80 -10.18 14.03
CA GLU A 142 21.75 -9.34 14.76
C GLU A 142 20.99 -8.16 15.38
N HIS A 143 21.21 -7.93 16.68
CA HIS A 143 20.39 -7.03 17.50
C HIS A 143 20.34 -5.60 16.97
N TYR A 144 21.48 -5.03 16.57
CA TYR A 144 21.53 -3.66 16.07
C TYR A 144 20.72 -3.51 14.78
N ARG A 145 20.99 -4.34 13.76
CA ARG A 145 20.31 -4.29 12.45
C ARG A 145 18.82 -4.62 12.57
N ARG A 146 18.48 -5.57 13.45
CA ARG A 146 17.08 -5.89 13.77
C ARG A 146 16.35 -4.67 14.35
N THR A 147 17.01 -3.96 15.27
CA THR A 147 16.45 -2.73 15.87
C THR A 147 16.29 -1.62 14.82
N GLN A 148 17.30 -1.42 13.95
CA GLN A 148 17.18 -0.43 12.85
C GLN A 148 16.04 -0.77 11.91
N THR A 149 15.90 -2.03 11.49
CA THR A 149 14.79 -2.49 10.66
C THR A 149 13.43 -2.19 11.31
N MET A 150 13.29 -2.49 12.60
CA MET A 150 12.06 -2.23 13.35
C MET A 150 11.76 -0.73 13.50
N ASN A 151 12.79 0.10 13.75
CA ASN A 151 12.62 1.54 13.84
C ASN A 151 12.03 2.12 12.57
N TRP A 152 12.57 1.77 11.40
CA TRP A 152 12.09 2.25 10.12
C TRP A 152 10.73 1.66 9.72
N LEU A 153 10.47 0.39 10.06
CA LEU A 153 9.15 -0.22 9.87
C LEU A 153 8.08 0.54 10.67
N MET A 154 8.32 0.78 11.96
CA MET A 154 7.37 1.48 12.83
C MET A 154 7.24 2.97 12.46
N TRP A 155 8.35 3.61 12.07
CA TRP A 155 8.30 4.98 11.54
C TRP A 155 7.36 5.07 10.34
N GLN A 156 7.44 4.12 9.39
CA GLN A 156 6.58 4.12 8.22
C GLN A 156 5.10 3.94 8.60
N MET A 157 4.78 3.05 9.54
CA MET A 157 3.39 2.84 9.98
C MET A 157 2.76 4.11 10.55
N GLY A 158 3.54 4.92 11.26
CA GLY A 158 3.08 6.19 11.83
C GLY A 158 3.11 7.37 10.86
N SER A 159 3.97 7.34 9.84
CA SER A 159 4.26 8.49 8.97
C SER A 159 3.51 8.47 7.63
N ALA A 160 3.32 7.29 7.02
CA ALA A 160 2.64 7.18 5.73
C ALA A 160 1.21 7.72 5.71
N PRO A 161 0.40 7.63 6.78
CA PRO A 161 -0.91 8.26 6.79
C PRO A 161 -0.88 9.77 6.55
N LEU A 162 0.20 10.45 6.94
CA LEU A 162 0.39 11.89 6.69
C LEU A 162 0.66 12.18 5.21
N VAL A 163 1.33 11.26 4.49
CA VAL A 163 1.54 11.36 3.04
C VAL A 163 0.25 11.06 2.28
N GLY A 164 -0.39 9.91 2.52
CA GLY A 164 -1.57 9.48 1.77
C GLY A 164 -2.85 10.18 2.19
N GLY A 165 -3.23 10.04 3.46
CA GLY A 165 -4.45 10.62 4.02
C GLY A 165 -4.36 12.11 4.31
N GLY A 166 -3.14 12.64 4.46
CA GLY A 166 -2.85 14.05 4.61
C GLY A 166 -2.57 14.72 3.28
N PHE A 167 -1.30 14.72 2.84
CA PHE A 167 -0.86 15.43 1.64
C PHE A 167 -1.62 14.99 0.39
N GLY A 168 -1.60 13.71 0.04
CA GLY A 168 -2.24 13.19 -1.17
C GLY A 168 -3.73 13.49 -1.21
N HIS A 169 -4.42 13.35 -0.07
CA HIS A 169 -5.84 13.67 0.01
C HIS A 169 -6.12 15.15 -0.29
N PHE A 170 -5.48 16.08 0.42
CA PHE A 170 -5.78 17.51 0.27
C PHE A 170 -5.18 18.12 -0.99
N TYR A 171 -4.04 17.60 -1.46
CA TYR A 171 -3.40 18.09 -2.68
C TYR A 171 -4.09 17.56 -3.95
N ALA A 172 -4.40 16.26 -4.01
CA ALA A 172 -4.91 15.63 -5.24
C ALA A 172 -6.43 15.36 -5.19
N TYR A 173 -6.96 14.79 -4.11
CA TYR A 173 -8.29 14.17 -4.10
C TYR A 173 -9.40 15.03 -3.52
N ALA A 174 -9.10 16.00 -2.66
CA ALA A 174 -10.13 16.86 -2.09
C ALA A 174 -10.89 17.64 -3.19
N PRO A 175 -12.21 17.80 -3.08
CA PRO A 175 -13.03 18.44 -4.12
C PRO A 175 -12.71 19.92 -4.32
N PHE A 176 -11.99 20.52 -3.36
CA PHE A 176 -11.50 21.89 -3.44
C PHE A 176 -10.17 22.01 -2.70
N LYS A 177 -9.34 22.98 -3.09
CA LYS A 177 -8.03 23.20 -2.47
C LYS A 177 -8.17 23.99 -1.17
N ILE A 178 -7.55 23.48 -0.10
CA ILE A 178 -7.49 24.13 1.21
C ILE A 178 -6.01 24.43 1.48
N GLU A 179 -5.60 25.67 1.22
CA GLU A 179 -4.20 26.13 1.33
C GLU A 179 -3.55 25.68 2.65
N TYR A 180 -4.19 25.97 3.78
CA TYR A 180 -3.66 25.61 5.10
C TYR A 180 -3.41 24.09 5.25
N ALA A 181 -4.31 23.24 4.75
CA ALA A 181 -4.16 21.80 4.84
C ALA A 181 -3.05 21.30 3.91
N ILE A 182 -3.00 21.82 2.67
CA ILE A 182 -1.96 21.48 1.70
C ILE A 182 -0.58 21.86 2.25
N ASP A 183 -0.39 23.09 2.71
CA ASP A 183 0.88 23.57 3.24
C ASP A 183 1.32 22.78 4.47
N ARG A 184 0.38 22.51 5.40
CA ARG A 184 0.67 21.74 6.61
C ARG A 184 1.21 20.34 6.28
N TYR A 185 0.60 19.65 5.32
CA TYR A 185 0.99 18.29 4.95
C TYR A 185 2.14 18.25 3.94
N ALA A 186 2.28 19.25 3.08
CA ALA A 186 3.45 19.41 2.22
C ALA A 186 4.74 19.59 3.04
N MET A 187 4.69 20.48 4.07
CA MET A 187 5.80 20.66 4.99
C MET A 187 6.21 19.33 5.66
N GLU A 188 5.22 18.55 6.15
CA GLU A 188 5.50 17.27 6.80
C GLU A 188 6.04 16.23 5.82
N THR A 189 5.50 16.16 4.61
CA THR A 189 5.99 15.25 3.56
C THR A 189 7.44 15.59 3.16
N LYS A 190 7.76 16.87 2.96
CA LYS A 190 9.14 17.32 2.68
C LYS A 190 10.08 17.02 3.84
N ARG A 191 9.65 17.20 5.09
CA ARG A 191 10.44 16.82 6.27
C ARG A 191 10.76 15.33 6.30
N GLN A 192 9.80 14.48 5.95
CA GLN A 192 9.99 13.04 5.87
C GLN A 192 10.92 12.64 4.73
N LEU A 193 10.77 13.26 3.55
CA LEU A 193 11.69 13.04 2.41
C LEU A 193 13.12 13.47 2.75
N HIS A 194 13.30 14.61 3.40
CA HIS A 194 14.61 15.08 3.85
C HIS A 194 15.26 14.14 4.87
N LEU A 195 14.47 13.59 5.81
CA LEU A 195 14.96 12.60 6.76
C LEU A 195 15.47 11.34 6.03
N LEU A 196 14.68 10.82 5.08
CA LEU A 196 15.08 9.67 4.27
C LEU A 196 16.32 9.96 3.44
N ASP A 197 16.37 11.10 2.78
CA ASP A 197 17.49 11.48 1.92
C ASP A 197 18.79 11.62 2.70
N THR A 198 18.74 12.26 3.88
CA THR A 198 19.88 12.38 4.78
C THR A 198 20.36 11.02 5.27
N HIS A 199 19.44 10.13 5.67
CA HIS A 199 19.79 8.79 6.13
C HIS A 199 20.40 7.93 5.01
N LEU A 200 19.83 8.00 3.82
CA LEU A 200 20.27 7.23 2.66
C LEU A 200 21.57 7.77 2.02
N ALA A 201 22.07 8.94 2.43
CA ALA A 201 23.37 9.43 2.00
C ALA A 201 24.50 8.49 2.42
N ASP A 202 24.42 7.91 3.61
CA ASP A 202 25.42 7.02 4.20
C ASP A 202 25.01 5.54 4.20
N ASN A 203 23.81 5.21 3.74
CA ASN A 203 23.25 3.86 3.79
C ASN A 203 22.71 3.44 2.41
N GLU A 204 22.97 2.21 2.02
CA GLU A 204 22.41 1.66 0.77
C GLU A 204 20.90 1.42 0.90
N TYR A 205 20.50 0.85 2.03
CA TYR A 205 19.11 0.59 2.44
C TYR A 205 18.81 1.19 3.81
N LEU A 206 17.57 1.12 4.27
CA LEU A 206 17.15 1.72 5.54
C LEU A 206 17.80 1.08 6.77
N ALA A 207 18.15 -0.21 6.71
CA ALA A 207 18.86 -0.91 7.79
C ALA A 207 20.37 -1.05 7.53
N GLY A 208 20.96 -0.17 6.72
CA GLY A 208 22.37 -0.17 6.35
C GLY A 208 22.62 -0.77 4.96
N ASP A 209 23.33 -1.88 4.90
CA ASP A 209 23.68 -2.59 3.67
C ASP A 209 22.75 -3.76 3.31
N LEU A 210 21.65 -3.93 4.06
CA LEU A 210 20.71 -5.04 3.88
C LEU A 210 19.33 -4.54 3.47
N TYR A 211 18.81 -5.09 2.37
CA TYR A 211 17.43 -4.96 1.98
C TYR A 211 16.52 -5.72 2.95
N THR A 212 15.56 -5.04 3.56
CA THR A 212 14.75 -5.57 4.66
C THR A 212 13.27 -5.23 4.51
N ILE A 213 12.43 -5.76 5.40
CA ILE A 213 11.01 -5.38 5.49
C ILE A 213 10.79 -3.89 5.75
N ALA A 214 11.79 -3.17 6.25
CA ALA A 214 11.72 -1.71 6.38
C ALA A 214 11.68 -1.04 5.00
N ASP A 215 12.55 -1.46 4.09
CA ASP A 215 12.56 -0.96 2.71
C ASP A 215 11.27 -1.32 1.97
N MET A 216 10.80 -2.57 2.13
CA MET A 216 9.53 -3.01 1.54
C MET A 216 8.33 -2.21 2.06
N ALA A 217 8.37 -1.76 3.31
CA ALA A 217 7.32 -0.94 3.90
C ALA A 217 7.35 0.51 3.41
N VAL A 218 8.53 1.11 3.32
CA VAL A 218 8.73 2.53 3.02
C VAL A 218 8.63 2.80 1.52
N TRP A 219 9.20 1.92 0.70
CA TRP A 219 9.35 2.14 -0.74
C TRP A 219 8.04 2.38 -1.50
N PRO A 220 6.92 1.63 -1.28
CA PRO A 220 5.70 1.87 -2.05
C PRO A 220 5.09 3.26 -1.82
N TRP A 221 5.38 3.91 -0.72
CA TRP A 221 4.91 5.26 -0.40
C TRP A 221 5.87 6.34 -0.88
N TYR A 222 7.13 6.30 -0.45
CA TYR A 222 8.07 7.38 -0.72
C TYR A 222 8.76 7.24 -2.09
N GLY A 223 8.96 6.01 -2.57
CA GLY A 223 9.40 5.75 -3.93
C GLY A 223 8.37 6.18 -4.97
N SER A 224 7.08 6.05 -4.69
CA SER A 224 6.02 6.52 -5.59
C SER A 224 6.03 8.04 -5.75
N LEU A 225 6.39 8.81 -4.71
CA LEU A 225 6.57 10.26 -4.82
C LEU A 225 7.70 10.63 -5.80
N MET A 226 8.76 9.83 -5.86
CA MET A 226 9.86 10.03 -6.84
C MET A 226 9.39 9.78 -8.28
N ASN A 227 8.32 9.00 -8.47
CA ASN A 227 7.69 8.68 -9.75
C ASN A 227 6.37 9.46 -9.96
N ASP A 228 6.32 10.68 -9.47
CA ASP A 228 5.24 11.64 -9.66
C ASP A 228 3.85 11.23 -9.13
N ALA A 229 3.83 10.44 -8.03
CA ALA A 229 2.55 10.20 -7.37
C ALA A 229 1.84 11.52 -7.02
N TYR A 230 0.53 11.58 -7.25
CA TYR A 230 -0.32 12.76 -7.07
C TYR A 230 -0.04 13.92 -8.04
N ASP A 231 0.76 13.74 -9.11
CA ASP A 231 1.27 14.82 -9.97
C ASP A 231 1.99 15.90 -9.14
N ALA A 232 2.77 15.48 -8.15
CA ALA A 232 3.34 16.34 -7.11
C ALA A 232 4.87 16.44 -7.13
N ALA A 233 5.53 15.83 -8.12
CA ALA A 233 7.01 15.78 -8.16
C ALA A 233 7.65 17.17 -8.19
N GLU A 234 7.12 18.08 -9.00
CA GLU A 234 7.58 19.47 -9.08
C GLU A 234 7.22 20.22 -7.80
N PHE A 235 5.99 20.12 -7.32
CA PHE A 235 5.51 20.79 -6.11
C PHE A 235 6.34 20.43 -4.87
N LEU A 236 6.71 19.17 -4.71
CA LEU A 236 7.55 18.69 -3.62
C LEU A 236 9.05 18.85 -3.88
N SER A 237 9.47 19.29 -5.09
CA SER A 237 10.87 19.39 -5.51
C SER A 237 11.61 18.06 -5.35
N VAL A 238 11.00 16.94 -5.78
CA VAL A 238 11.56 15.59 -5.51
C VAL A 238 12.93 15.36 -6.14
N HIS A 239 13.31 16.18 -7.14
CA HIS A 239 14.63 16.15 -7.77
C HIS A 239 15.78 16.51 -6.81
N GLU A 240 15.49 17.16 -5.69
CA GLU A 240 16.49 17.52 -4.67
C GLU A 240 16.88 16.32 -3.78
N TYR A 241 16.03 15.27 -3.69
CA TYR A 241 16.26 14.09 -2.84
C TYR A 241 16.99 12.99 -3.59
N ILE A 242 18.26 13.22 -3.91
CA ILE A 242 19.07 12.35 -4.80
C ILE A 242 19.32 10.96 -4.24
N ASN A 243 19.41 10.82 -2.92
CA ASN A 243 19.64 9.54 -2.25
C ASN A 243 18.34 8.71 -2.21
N VAL A 244 17.20 9.35 -2.02
CA VAL A 244 15.89 8.69 -2.13
C VAL A 244 15.66 8.20 -3.56
N GLN A 245 16.00 9.00 -4.58
CA GLN A 245 15.90 8.59 -5.99
C GLN A 245 16.83 7.40 -6.32
N ARG A 246 18.07 7.40 -5.78
CA ARG A 246 18.98 6.26 -5.93
C ARG A 246 18.38 4.99 -5.33
N TRP A 247 17.93 5.07 -4.09
CA TRP A 247 17.31 3.97 -3.35
C TRP A 247 16.01 3.48 -4.02
N GLU A 248 15.19 4.40 -4.51
CA GLU A 248 13.99 4.06 -5.29
C GLU A 248 14.34 3.20 -6.49
N LYS A 249 15.28 3.63 -7.32
CA LYS A 249 15.71 2.91 -8.53
C LYS A 249 16.35 1.56 -8.22
N LEU A 250 17.12 1.48 -7.14
CA LEU A 250 17.74 0.24 -6.70
C LEU A 250 16.68 -0.83 -6.38
N ILE A 251 15.62 -0.44 -5.69
CA ILE A 251 14.52 -1.35 -5.32
C ILE A 251 13.62 -1.63 -6.52
N ALA A 252 13.25 -0.61 -7.30
CA ALA A 252 12.40 -0.77 -8.50
C ALA A 252 12.98 -1.76 -9.53
N ASN A 253 14.30 -1.91 -9.58
CA ASN A 253 14.98 -2.81 -10.52
C ASN A 253 14.93 -4.29 -10.11
N ARG A 254 14.53 -4.63 -8.88
CA ARG A 254 14.38 -6.00 -8.42
C ARG A 254 13.21 -6.69 -9.13
N ASP A 255 13.44 -7.88 -9.68
CA ASP A 255 12.41 -8.57 -10.46
C ASP A 255 11.21 -8.98 -9.60
N ALA A 256 11.42 -9.33 -8.34
CA ALA A 256 10.33 -9.59 -7.39
C ALA A 256 9.48 -8.33 -7.12
N VAL A 257 10.12 -7.16 -7.04
CA VAL A 257 9.43 -5.87 -6.88
C VAL A 257 8.59 -5.55 -8.12
N LYS A 258 9.13 -5.79 -9.33
CA LYS A 258 8.38 -5.61 -10.59
C LYS A 258 7.12 -6.48 -10.60
N ARG A 259 7.25 -7.78 -10.27
CA ARG A 259 6.09 -8.69 -10.17
C ARG A 259 5.11 -8.26 -9.07
N GLY A 260 5.60 -8.01 -7.86
CA GLY A 260 4.76 -7.62 -6.73
C GLY A 260 3.91 -6.38 -6.99
N ARG A 261 4.42 -5.42 -7.79
CA ARG A 261 3.68 -4.22 -8.22
C ARG A 261 2.53 -4.49 -9.20
N MET A 262 2.55 -5.61 -9.90
CA MET A 262 1.48 -5.98 -10.85
C MET A 262 0.27 -6.57 -10.15
N VAL A 263 0.47 -7.25 -9.02
CA VAL A 263 -0.58 -8.00 -8.31
C VAL A 263 -1.63 -7.06 -7.71
N ASN A 264 -2.89 -7.39 -7.93
CA ASN A 264 -4.09 -6.63 -7.53
C ASN A 264 -4.12 -5.17 -8.05
N LYS A 265 -3.35 -4.90 -9.11
CA LYS A 265 -3.29 -3.60 -9.77
C LYS A 265 -4.37 -3.51 -10.85
N GLY A 266 -5.23 -2.50 -10.75
CA GLY A 266 -6.34 -2.27 -11.71
C GLY A 266 -6.25 -0.92 -12.42
N ILE A 267 -5.09 -0.26 -12.43
CA ILE A 267 -4.86 1.05 -13.08
C ILE A 267 -3.53 1.06 -13.84
N GLY A 268 -3.40 1.94 -14.83
CA GLY A 268 -2.21 2.06 -15.66
C GLY A 268 -2.23 1.15 -16.89
N PRO A 269 -1.08 0.87 -17.54
CA PRO A 269 -1.00 -0.02 -18.71
C PRO A 269 -1.52 -1.43 -18.39
N LEU A 270 -2.29 -2.02 -19.31
CA LEU A 270 -2.95 -3.31 -19.10
C LEU A 270 -1.94 -4.47 -18.94
N GLU A 271 -0.81 -4.40 -19.58
CA GLU A 271 0.28 -5.37 -19.48
C GLU A 271 0.93 -5.39 -18.09
N ASP A 272 0.76 -4.33 -17.31
CA ASP A 272 1.26 -4.18 -15.94
C ASP A 272 0.18 -4.50 -14.89
N GLN A 273 -1.03 -4.91 -15.30
CA GLN A 273 -2.14 -5.19 -14.40
C GLN A 273 -2.35 -6.70 -14.30
N LEU A 274 -2.33 -7.21 -13.07
CA LEU A 274 -2.71 -8.57 -12.71
C LEU A 274 -3.73 -8.48 -11.56
N LEU A 275 -5.03 -8.49 -11.90
CA LEU A 275 -6.09 -8.28 -10.89
C LEU A 275 -6.08 -9.35 -9.80
N GLU A 276 -5.80 -10.60 -10.16
CA GLU A 276 -5.67 -11.71 -9.22
C GLU A 276 -4.49 -12.60 -9.63
N ARG A 277 -3.78 -13.11 -8.63
CA ARG A 277 -2.62 -13.98 -8.83
C ARG A 277 -2.85 -15.28 -8.06
N HIS A 278 -2.79 -16.43 -8.78
CA HIS A 278 -2.98 -17.78 -8.24
C HIS A 278 -1.85 -18.74 -8.63
N ALA A 279 -1.04 -18.36 -9.63
CA ALA A 279 0.08 -19.18 -10.09
C ALA A 279 1.21 -18.31 -10.64
N PRO A 280 2.46 -18.81 -10.67
CA PRO A 280 3.59 -18.07 -11.25
C PRO A 280 3.39 -17.65 -12.71
N ASN A 281 2.66 -18.44 -13.49
CA ASN A 281 2.39 -18.15 -14.90
C ASN A 281 1.39 -17.02 -15.12
N ASP A 282 0.66 -16.59 -14.10
CA ASP A 282 -0.32 -15.50 -14.24
C ASP A 282 0.31 -14.19 -14.72
N PHE A 283 1.57 -13.94 -14.37
CA PHE A 283 2.33 -12.79 -14.86
C PHE A 283 2.56 -12.79 -16.38
N ILE A 284 2.44 -13.95 -17.02
CA ILE A 284 2.59 -14.14 -18.48
C ILE A 284 1.23 -14.28 -19.14
N ASP A 285 0.34 -15.06 -18.55
CA ASP A 285 -0.87 -15.54 -19.20
C ASP A 285 -2.12 -14.74 -18.80
N ASN A 286 -2.17 -14.14 -17.60
CA ASN A 286 -3.36 -13.55 -17.01
C ASN A 286 -3.24 -12.04 -16.70
N THR A 287 -2.25 -11.35 -17.30
CA THR A 287 -2.26 -9.87 -17.32
C THR A 287 -3.48 -9.35 -18.08
N GLU A 288 -3.97 -8.17 -17.75
CA GLU A 288 -5.26 -7.67 -18.25
C GLU A 288 -5.30 -7.50 -19.77
N ASP A 289 -4.17 -7.18 -20.43
CA ASP A 289 -4.07 -7.19 -21.88
C ASP A 289 -4.34 -8.57 -22.48
N LYS A 290 -3.84 -9.65 -21.85
CA LYS A 290 -4.07 -11.03 -22.29
C LYS A 290 -5.50 -11.50 -22.00
N VAL A 291 -6.02 -11.14 -20.83
CA VAL A 291 -7.40 -11.47 -20.44
C VAL A 291 -8.39 -10.80 -21.39
N GLN A 292 -8.20 -9.53 -21.71
CA GLN A 292 -9.06 -8.80 -22.66
C GLN A 292 -8.95 -9.38 -24.07
N ALA A 293 -7.74 -9.72 -24.53
CA ALA A 293 -7.54 -10.37 -25.84
C ALA A 293 -8.29 -11.70 -25.97
N ARG A 294 -8.55 -12.41 -24.87
CA ARG A 294 -9.33 -13.67 -24.81
C ARG A 294 -10.81 -13.46 -24.47
N GLY A 295 -11.33 -12.22 -24.58
CA GLY A 295 -12.72 -11.91 -24.27
C GLY A 295 -13.08 -12.02 -22.78
N GLY A 296 -12.14 -11.68 -21.90
CA GLY A 296 -12.33 -11.64 -20.45
C GLY A 296 -12.18 -12.98 -19.73
N LYS A 297 -11.66 -14.01 -20.40
CA LYS A 297 -11.40 -15.33 -19.77
C LYS A 297 -10.00 -15.40 -19.21
N ARG A 298 -9.89 -15.72 -17.92
CA ARG A 298 -8.64 -16.11 -17.23
C ARG A 298 -8.37 -17.59 -17.47
N LEU A 299 -7.09 -17.99 -17.54
CA LEU A 299 -6.67 -19.39 -17.71
C LEU A 299 -6.50 -20.08 -16.36
#